data_fc0c9cd6e03f38f6f55ab6cf877233db
#
_entry.id   fc0c9cd6e03f38f6f55ab6cf877233db
#
_cell.length_a   1.000
_cell.length_b   1.000
_cell.length_c   1.000
_cell.angle_alpha   90.00
_cell.angle_beta   90.00
_cell.angle_gamma   90.00
#
_symmetry.space_group_name_H-M   'P 1'
#
loop_
_entity.id
_entity.type
_entity.pdbx_description
1 polymer ?
#
loop_
_entity_poly.entity_id
_entity_poly.type
_entity_poly.pdbx_seq_one_letter_code
_entity_poly.pdbx_strand_id
1 'polypeptide(L)'
;VTGIALLIIGGLCGLALTQTHKLTRAPIEENRTRQAQALLSELLGQEAPTNLQWISGVANACGDWQFVRGAKAGYAGPIEYLALLTDTSTNISLRVTRHQETPGIADFIDHSKEDYLPDLDNSPVEDWPSLDNISGATITHKALRAMAAQATTLRRDAREQASCEATDA
;
A
#
# COMPACT_ATOMS: atom_id res chain seq x y z
N VAL A 1 -5.03 8.42 51.88
CA VAL A 1 -5.53 7.09 51.41
C VAL A 1 -5.88 7.16 49.93
N THR A 2 -6.52 8.22 49.44
CA THR A 2 -6.98 8.35 48.02
C THR A 2 -5.81 8.44 47.01
N GLY A 3 -4.72 9.13 47.34
CA GLY A 3 -3.55 9.26 46.42
C GLY A 3 -2.81 7.94 46.19
N ILE A 4 -2.67 7.11 47.24
CA ILE A 4 -2.02 5.80 47.13
C ILE A 4 -2.89 4.85 46.29
N ALA A 5 -4.20 4.86 46.46
CA ALA A 5 -5.11 4.06 45.66
C ALA A 5 -5.04 4.39 44.17
N LEU A 6 -4.96 5.67 43.82
CA LEU A 6 -4.79 6.11 42.41
C LEU A 6 -3.46 5.66 41.81
N LEU A 7 -2.37 5.72 42.57
CA LEU A 7 -1.06 5.21 42.12
C LEU A 7 -1.07 3.70 41.87
N ILE A 8 -1.72 2.92 42.73
CA ILE A 8 -1.82 1.47 42.59
C ILE A 8 -2.66 1.13 41.34
N ILE A 9 -3.81 1.77 41.17
CA ILE A 9 -4.69 1.56 40.02
C ILE A 9 -3.97 1.94 38.73
N GLY A 10 -3.34 3.10 38.68
CA GLY A 10 -2.56 3.57 37.53
C GLY A 10 -1.41 2.62 37.18
N GLY A 11 -0.68 2.14 38.19
CA GLY A 11 0.39 1.16 38.01
C GLY A 11 -0.11 -0.19 37.48
N LEU A 12 -1.22 -0.70 38.01
CA LEU A 12 -1.84 -1.95 37.52
C LEU A 12 -2.35 -1.80 36.09
N CYS A 13 -3.00 -0.69 35.75
CA CYS A 13 -3.47 -0.42 34.37
C CYS A 13 -2.29 -0.31 33.40
N GLY A 14 -1.22 0.40 33.76
CA GLY A 14 -0.02 0.51 32.95
C GLY A 14 0.67 -0.82 32.72
N LEU A 15 0.75 -1.65 33.76
CA LEU A 15 1.28 -3.02 33.65
C LEU A 15 0.42 -3.88 32.73
N ALA A 16 -0.91 -3.86 32.91
CA ALA A 16 -1.84 -4.62 32.08
C ALA A 16 -1.74 -4.21 30.59
N LEU A 17 -1.70 -2.91 30.28
CA LEU A 17 -1.54 -2.40 28.92
C LEU A 17 -0.21 -2.85 28.30
N THR A 18 0.89 -2.80 29.08
CA THR A 18 2.20 -3.23 28.60
C THR A 18 2.25 -4.72 28.30
N GLN A 19 1.64 -5.55 29.14
CA GLN A 19 1.58 -7.00 28.92
C GLN A 19 0.69 -7.35 27.73
N THR A 20 -0.47 -6.71 27.62
CA THR A 20 -1.37 -6.90 26.46
C THR A 20 -0.65 -6.52 25.16
N HIS A 21 0.05 -5.39 25.12
CA HIS A 21 0.82 -4.97 23.94
C HIS A 21 1.89 -6.01 23.55
N LYS A 22 2.63 -6.54 24.50
CA LYS A 22 3.64 -7.58 24.23
C LYS A 22 3.03 -8.86 23.67
N LEU A 23 1.91 -9.30 24.23
CA LEU A 23 1.22 -10.52 23.80
C LEU A 23 0.57 -10.41 22.42
N THR A 24 0.09 -9.20 22.06
CA THR A 24 -0.63 -8.99 20.79
C THR A 24 0.29 -8.61 19.63
N ARG A 25 1.52 -8.15 19.90
CA ARG A 25 2.44 -7.68 18.86
C ARG A 25 2.79 -8.76 17.84
N ALA A 26 3.18 -9.95 18.31
CA ALA A 26 3.58 -11.04 17.41
C ALA A 26 2.45 -11.49 16.46
N PRO A 27 1.23 -11.80 16.94
CA PRO A 27 0.13 -12.17 16.05
C PRO A 27 -0.31 -11.04 15.12
N ILE A 28 -0.18 -9.77 15.52
CA ILE A 28 -0.46 -8.64 14.64
C ILE A 28 0.54 -8.58 13.48
N GLU A 29 1.82 -8.72 13.75
CA GLU A 29 2.86 -8.72 12.70
C GLU A 29 2.70 -9.93 11.76
N GLU A 30 2.39 -11.09 12.30
CA GLU A 30 2.14 -12.29 11.48
C GLU A 30 0.93 -12.10 10.55
N ASN A 31 -0.18 -11.56 11.07
CA ASN A 31 -1.35 -11.28 10.26
C ASN A 31 -1.07 -10.23 9.18
N ARG A 32 -0.31 -9.18 9.50
CA ARG A 32 0.12 -8.17 8.50
C ARG A 32 0.95 -8.79 7.39
N THR A 33 1.88 -9.66 7.74
CA THR A 33 2.72 -10.36 6.75
C THR A 33 1.88 -11.25 5.85
N ARG A 34 0.93 -12.00 6.40
CA ARG A 34 0.00 -12.84 5.63
C ARG A 34 -0.88 -12.00 4.70
N GLN A 35 -1.44 -10.89 5.19
CA GLN A 35 -2.26 -10.00 4.38
C GLN A 35 -1.43 -9.36 3.25
N ALA A 36 -0.20 -8.90 3.53
CA ALA A 36 0.69 -8.38 2.51
C ALA A 36 1.01 -9.43 1.44
N GLN A 37 1.31 -10.67 1.86
CA GLN A 37 1.58 -11.77 0.93
C GLN A 37 0.36 -12.14 0.08
N ALA A 38 -0.83 -12.17 0.68
CA ALA A 38 -2.07 -12.41 -0.03
C ALA A 38 -2.34 -11.35 -1.09
N LEU A 39 -2.12 -10.07 -0.75
CA LEU A 39 -2.30 -8.95 -1.66
C LEU A 39 -1.30 -8.98 -2.84
N LEU A 40 -0.04 -9.33 -2.57
CA LEU A 40 0.96 -9.52 -3.62
C LEU A 40 0.55 -10.64 -4.58
N SER A 41 0.04 -11.76 -4.04
CA SER A 41 -0.40 -12.90 -4.85
C SER A 41 -1.67 -12.59 -5.64
N GLU A 42 -2.60 -11.83 -5.06
CA GLU A 42 -3.81 -11.34 -5.74
C GLU A 42 -3.44 -10.50 -6.96
N LEU A 43 -2.59 -9.47 -6.76
CA LEU A 43 -2.15 -8.59 -7.84
C LEU A 43 -1.40 -9.33 -8.94
N LEU A 44 -0.54 -10.29 -8.58
CA LEU A 44 0.25 -11.06 -9.54
C LEU A 44 -0.57 -12.14 -10.27
N GLY A 45 -1.76 -12.49 -9.76
CA GLY A 45 -2.59 -13.59 -10.28
C GLY A 45 -2.00 -15.00 -10.04
N GLN A 46 -0.94 -15.09 -9.24
CA GLN A 46 -0.29 -16.34 -8.83
C GLN A 46 0.41 -16.16 -7.49
N GLU A 47 0.93 -17.24 -6.91
CA GLU A 47 1.65 -17.16 -5.63
C GLU A 47 2.89 -16.26 -5.75
N ALA A 48 2.91 -15.16 -5.00
CA ALA A 48 4.04 -14.23 -4.99
C ALA A 48 5.23 -14.81 -4.20
N PRO A 49 6.48 -14.59 -4.66
CA PRO A 49 7.66 -15.01 -3.93
C PRO A 49 7.72 -14.41 -2.52
N THR A 50 8.10 -15.22 -1.52
CA THR A 50 8.17 -14.78 -0.11
C THR A 50 9.43 -13.99 0.23
N ASN A 51 10.46 -14.07 -0.61
CA ASN A 51 11.79 -13.49 -0.39
C ASN A 51 12.10 -12.31 -1.32
N LEU A 52 11.12 -11.45 -1.58
CA LEU A 52 11.29 -10.29 -2.44
C LEU A 52 12.35 -9.32 -1.88
N GLN A 53 13.33 -8.99 -2.70
CA GLN A 53 14.30 -7.95 -2.41
C GLN A 53 13.74 -6.59 -2.85
N TRP A 54 13.75 -5.61 -1.94
CA TRP A 54 13.21 -4.28 -2.18
C TRP A 54 14.34 -3.26 -2.33
N ILE A 55 14.37 -2.56 -3.46
CA ILE A 55 15.29 -1.47 -3.76
C ILE A 55 14.46 -0.20 -3.90
N SER A 56 14.65 0.78 -3.02
CA SER A 56 13.93 2.07 -3.05
C SER A 56 12.39 1.94 -3.17
N GLY A 57 11.82 0.90 -2.54
CA GLY A 57 10.38 0.65 -2.59
C GLY A 57 9.90 -0.18 -3.79
N VAL A 58 10.80 -0.72 -4.59
CA VAL A 58 10.50 -1.59 -5.73
C VAL A 58 11.07 -2.98 -5.49
N ALA A 59 10.25 -4.00 -5.69
CA ALA A 59 10.67 -5.39 -5.67
C ALA A 59 10.76 -5.93 -7.10
N ASN A 60 11.71 -6.84 -7.33
CA ASN A 60 11.97 -7.46 -8.64
C ASN A 60 12.32 -6.42 -9.73
N ALA A 61 13.15 -5.44 -9.40
CA ALA A 61 13.42 -4.27 -10.25
C ALA A 61 13.84 -4.59 -11.70
N CYS A 62 14.53 -5.69 -11.94
CA CYS A 62 15.00 -6.11 -13.28
C CYS A 62 14.17 -7.27 -13.88
N GLY A 63 13.06 -7.67 -13.28
CA GLY A 63 12.23 -8.77 -13.79
C GLY A 63 11.09 -8.29 -14.68
N ASP A 64 10.33 -9.24 -15.25
CA ASP A 64 9.20 -9.01 -16.16
C ASP A 64 8.00 -8.33 -15.47
N TRP A 65 7.98 -8.33 -14.16
CA TRP A 65 7.00 -7.64 -13.33
C TRP A 65 7.69 -7.00 -12.14
N GLN A 66 7.17 -5.87 -11.68
CA GLN A 66 7.68 -5.15 -10.52
C GLN A 66 6.55 -4.81 -9.57
N PHE A 67 6.75 -5.07 -8.27
CA PHE A 67 5.93 -4.46 -7.24
C PHE A 67 6.54 -3.13 -6.80
N VAL A 68 5.70 -2.11 -6.73
CA VAL A 68 6.07 -0.78 -6.26
C VAL A 68 5.23 -0.40 -5.07
N ARG A 69 5.86 -0.06 -3.96
CA ARG A 69 5.17 0.52 -2.80
C ARG A 69 5.52 1.99 -2.65
N GLY A 70 4.51 2.79 -2.37
CA GLY A 70 4.69 4.22 -2.19
C GLY A 70 3.62 4.81 -1.29
N ALA A 71 3.65 6.12 -1.15
CA ALA A 71 2.63 6.88 -0.44
C ALA A 71 2.38 8.23 -1.12
N LYS A 72 1.13 8.70 -1.06
CA LYS A 72 0.71 10.04 -1.48
C LYS A 72 -0.10 10.71 -0.39
N ALA A 73 0.04 12.03 -0.28
CA ALA A 73 -0.81 12.80 0.61
C ALA A 73 -2.24 12.78 0.09
N GLY A 74 -3.17 12.29 0.92
CA GLY A 74 -4.61 12.37 0.73
C GLY A 74 -5.21 13.55 1.47
N TYR A 75 -6.53 13.48 1.76
CA TYR A 75 -7.24 14.50 2.54
C TYR A 75 -6.91 14.41 4.03
N ALA A 76 -7.06 13.23 4.64
CA ALA A 76 -6.86 13.01 6.06
C ALA A 76 -5.44 12.57 6.45
N GLY A 77 -4.55 12.33 5.47
CA GLY A 77 -3.19 11.92 5.72
C GLY A 77 -2.56 11.17 4.55
N PRO A 78 -1.43 10.50 4.77
CA PRO A 78 -0.80 9.71 3.73
C PRO A 78 -1.65 8.47 3.40
N ILE A 79 -1.78 8.21 2.11
CA ILE A 79 -2.38 7.00 1.54
C ILE A 79 -1.23 6.14 1.03
N GLU A 80 -1.02 5.00 1.67
CA GLU A 80 0.01 4.04 1.27
C GLU A 80 -0.56 3.06 0.25
N TYR A 81 0.21 2.71 -0.76
CA TYR A 81 -0.24 1.85 -1.84
C TYR A 81 0.81 0.82 -2.25
N LEU A 82 0.33 -0.24 -2.87
CA LEU A 82 1.09 -1.24 -3.58
C LEU A 82 0.60 -1.27 -5.03
N ALA A 83 1.53 -1.23 -5.97
CA ALA A 83 1.23 -1.33 -7.39
C ALA A 83 2.01 -2.49 -8.02
N LEU A 84 1.40 -3.16 -8.99
CA LEU A 84 2.04 -4.09 -9.90
C LEU A 84 2.17 -3.40 -11.26
N LEU A 85 3.39 -3.40 -11.80
CA LEU A 85 3.69 -3.01 -13.18
C LEU A 85 4.33 -4.19 -13.90
N THR A 86 4.01 -4.38 -15.17
CA THR A 86 4.65 -5.38 -16.03
C THR A 86 5.68 -4.71 -16.95
N ASP A 87 6.73 -5.43 -17.32
CA ASP A 87 7.85 -4.87 -18.12
C ASP A 87 7.44 -4.57 -19.55
N THR A 88 6.51 -5.36 -20.08
CA THR A 88 6.05 -5.29 -21.48
C THR A 88 5.00 -4.20 -21.72
N SER A 89 4.48 -3.55 -20.69
CA SER A 89 3.43 -2.55 -20.81
C SER A 89 3.59 -1.41 -19.79
N THR A 90 2.96 -0.27 -20.08
CA THR A 90 2.79 0.83 -19.12
C THR A 90 1.58 0.61 -18.21
N ASN A 91 1.00 -0.61 -18.21
CA ASN A 91 -0.18 -0.91 -17.44
C ASN A 91 0.14 -1.10 -15.96
N ILE A 92 -0.82 -0.74 -15.14
CA ILE A 92 -0.72 -0.78 -13.68
C ILE A 92 -1.96 -1.40 -13.06
N SER A 93 -1.74 -2.21 -12.02
CA SER A 93 -2.77 -2.60 -11.05
C SER A 93 -2.37 -2.04 -9.69
N LEU A 94 -3.30 -1.41 -8.98
CA LEU A 94 -3.00 -0.68 -7.75
C LEU A 94 -3.96 -1.07 -6.62
N ARG A 95 -3.42 -1.25 -5.43
CA ARG A 95 -4.20 -1.43 -4.19
C ARG A 95 -3.70 -0.45 -3.12
N VAL A 96 -4.64 0.16 -2.43
CA VAL A 96 -4.34 0.93 -1.23
C VAL A 96 -4.16 -0.03 -0.06
N THR A 97 -3.02 0.08 0.62
CA THR A 97 -2.66 -0.80 1.74
C THR A 97 -2.94 -0.17 3.09
N ARG A 98 -2.96 1.17 3.14
CA ARG A 98 -3.26 1.91 4.37
C ARG A 98 -3.68 3.33 4.06
N HIS A 99 -4.72 3.83 4.73
CA HIS A 99 -5.17 5.21 4.68
C HIS A 99 -5.88 5.62 5.99
N GLN A 100 -6.12 6.92 6.14
CA GLN A 100 -6.91 7.50 7.21
C GLN A 100 -8.06 8.36 6.67
N GLU A 101 -8.41 8.15 5.41
CA GLU A 101 -9.48 8.87 4.72
C GLU A 101 -10.85 8.57 5.35
N THR A 102 -11.81 9.47 5.16
CA THR A 102 -13.13 9.40 5.77
C THR A 102 -13.92 8.20 5.24
N PRO A 103 -14.35 7.27 6.10
CA PRO A 103 -15.22 6.15 5.71
C PRO A 103 -16.51 6.65 5.04
N GLY A 104 -17.00 5.92 4.06
CA GLY A 104 -18.19 6.26 3.28
C GLY A 104 -17.93 7.28 2.15
N ILE A 105 -16.91 8.15 2.27
CA ILE A 105 -16.52 9.10 1.22
C ILE A 105 -15.38 8.55 0.37
N ALA A 106 -14.45 7.87 0.99
CA ALA A 106 -13.26 7.33 0.34
C ALA A 106 -13.28 5.79 0.23
N ASP A 107 -14.43 5.15 0.35
CA ASP A 107 -14.53 3.68 0.28
C ASP A 107 -14.10 3.14 -1.09
N PHE A 108 -14.18 3.94 -2.15
CA PHE A 108 -13.72 3.58 -3.50
C PHE A 108 -12.21 3.26 -3.58
N ILE A 109 -11.38 3.74 -2.64
CA ILE A 109 -9.96 3.36 -2.60
C ILE A 109 -9.71 2.07 -1.80
N ASP A 110 -10.72 1.54 -1.12
CA ASP A 110 -10.65 0.31 -0.34
C ASP A 110 -11.20 -0.86 -1.16
N HIS A 111 -10.33 -1.63 -1.78
CA HIS A 111 -10.67 -2.78 -2.61
C HIS A 111 -11.45 -3.88 -1.88
N SER A 112 -11.51 -3.84 -0.54
CA SER A 112 -12.36 -4.75 0.24
C SER A 112 -13.82 -4.29 0.34
N LYS A 113 -14.12 -3.05 -0.09
CA LYS A 113 -15.44 -2.45 -0.01
C LYS A 113 -16.06 -2.18 -1.38
N GLU A 114 -15.25 -1.75 -2.34
CA GLU A 114 -15.69 -1.38 -3.68
C GLU A 114 -14.73 -1.92 -4.74
N ASP A 115 -15.26 -2.24 -5.91
CA ASP A 115 -14.49 -2.80 -7.03
C ASP A 115 -13.81 -1.72 -7.89
N TYR A 116 -13.84 -0.45 -7.47
CA TYR A 116 -13.29 0.68 -8.26
C TYR A 116 -11.81 0.48 -8.64
N LEU A 117 -10.96 0.07 -7.69
CA LEU A 117 -9.55 -0.21 -7.98
C LEU A 117 -9.36 -1.52 -8.75
N PRO A 118 -10.03 -2.63 -8.42
CA PRO A 118 -10.03 -3.84 -9.25
C PRO A 118 -10.48 -3.61 -10.69
N ASP A 119 -11.48 -2.77 -10.93
CA ASP A 119 -11.96 -2.42 -12.28
C ASP A 119 -10.91 -1.65 -13.11
N LEU A 120 -9.94 -1.01 -12.46
CA LEU A 120 -8.81 -0.33 -13.10
C LEU A 120 -7.59 -1.24 -13.27
N ASP A 121 -7.67 -2.52 -12.93
CA ASP A 121 -6.54 -3.43 -13.05
C ASP A 121 -6.07 -3.56 -14.50
N ASN A 122 -4.75 -3.58 -14.63
CA ASN A 122 -4.08 -3.66 -15.93
C ASN A 122 -4.45 -2.52 -16.90
N SER A 123 -4.83 -1.34 -16.37
CA SER A 123 -5.09 -0.14 -17.17
C SER A 123 -3.80 0.64 -17.46
N PRO A 124 -3.70 1.33 -18.63
CA PRO A 124 -2.55 2.18 -18.93
C PRO A 124 -2.39 3.31 -17.91
N VAL A 125 -1.15 3.54 -17.44
CA VAL A 125 -0.86 4.65 -16.51
C VAL A 125 -1.26 6.01 -17.08
N GLU A 126 -1.19 6.17 -18.38
CA GLU A 126 -1.57 7.41 -19.11
C GLU A 126 -3.06 7.72 -19.01
N ASP A 127 -3.92 6.76 -18.75
CA ASP A 127 -5.36 6.97 -18.61
C ASP A 127 -5.75 7.47 -17.21
N TRP A 128 -4.93 7.24 -16.20
CA TRP A 128 -5.21 7.62 -14.82
C TRP A 128 -5.43 9.13 -14.58
N PRO A 129 -4.69 10.04 -15.23
CA PRO A 129 -4.97 11.48 -15.11
C PRO A 129 -6.34 11.90 -15.63
N SER A 130 -6.92 11.15 -16.58
CA SER A 130 -8.21 11.45 -17.23
C SER A 130 -9.41 10.88 -16.48
N LEU A 131 -9.22 10.04 -15.45
CA LEU A 131 -10.31 9.50 -14.63
C LEU A 131 -11.17 10.61 -14.03
N ASP A 132 -12.48 10.48 -14.13
CA ASP A 132 -13.44 11.46 -13.61
C ASP A 132 -13.32 11.64 -12.10
N ASN A 133 -13.50 12.87 -11.63
CA ASN A 133 -13.44 13.15 -10.21
C ASN A 133 -14.65 12.58 -9.47
N ILE A 134 -14.41 11.89 -8.36
CA ILE A 134 -15.46 11.45 -7.46
C ILE A 134 -15.92 12.64 -6.60
N SER A 135 -17.22 12.93 -6.66
CA SER A 135 -17.83 14.05 -5.91
C SER A 135 -17.62 13.86 -4.40
N GLY A 136 -17.20 14.92 -3.72
CA GLY A 136 -16.90 14.88 -2.28
C GLY A 136 -15.52 14.32 -1.92
N ALA A 137 -14.83 13.61 -2.83
CA ALA A 137 -13.54 12.97 -2.58
C ALA A 137 -12.41 13.49 -3.49
N THR A 138 -12.49 14.70 -3.97
CA THR A 138 -11.59 15.27 -5.00
C THR A 138 -10.10 15.18 -4.63
N ILE A 139 -9.74 15.43 -3.37
CA ILE A 139 -8.32 15.39 -2.92
C ILE A 139 -7.82 13.96 -2.92
N THR A 140 -8.57 13.04 -2.34
CA THR A 140 -8.26 11.62 -2.29
C THR A 140 -8.15 11.02 -3.70
N HIS A 141 -9.07 11.40 -4.60
CA HIS A 141 -9.05 10.94 -5.98
C HIS A 141 -7.87 11.52 -6.79
N LYS A 142 -7.50 12.78 -6.56
CA LYS A 142 -6.26 13.37 -7.14
C LYS A 142 -5.01 12.64 -6.64
N ALA A 143 -4.97 12.27 -5.35
CA ALA A 143 -3.87 11.48 -4.80
C ALA A 143 -3.79 10.11 -5.49
N LEU A 144 -4.93 9.41 -5.66
CA LEU A 144 -4.99 8.13 -6.35
C LEU A 144 -4.42 8.21 -7.79
N ARG A 145 -4.87 9.19 -8.59
CA ARG A 145 -4.34 9.39 -9.95
C ARG A 145 -2.83 9.65 -9.97
N ALA A 146 -2.33 10.40 -8.99
CA ALA A 146 -0.90 10.70 -8.88
C ALA A 146 -0.06 9.50 -8.41
N MET A 147 -0.68 8.46 -7.82
CA MET A 147 0.03 7.24 -7.41
C MET A 147 0.53 6.44 -8.62
N ALA A 148 -0.27 6.35 -9.69
CA ALA A 148 0.13 5.66 -10.91
C ALA A 148 1.39 6.27 -11.52
N ALA A 149 1.43 7.60 -11.66
CA ALA A 149 2.61 8.32 -12.16
C ALA A 149 3.82 8.20 -11.21
N GLN A 150 3.58 8.17 -9.90
CA GLN A 150 4.66 7.96 -8.92
C GLN A 150 5.23 6.55 -9.02
N ALA A 151 4.39 5.53 -9.18
CA ALA A 151 4.82 4.15 -9.27
C ALA A 151 5.77 3.93 -10.47
N THR A 152 5.46 4.52 -11.64
CA THR A 152 6.35 4.46 -12.81
C THR A 152 7.68 5.16 -12.58
N THR A 153 7.67 6.30 -11.88
CA THR A 153 8.90 7.02 -11.53
C THR A 153 9.78 6.19 -10.60
N LEU A 154 9.20 5.64 -9.52
CA LEU A 154 9.92 4.78 -8.58
C LEU A 154 10.49 3.54 -9.27
N ARG A 155 9.72 2.91 -10.17
CA ARG A 155 10.19 1.78 -10.99
C ARG A 155 11.44 2.14 -11.79
N ARG A 156 11.38 3.24 -12.54
CA ARG A 156 12.51 3.71 -13.35
C ARG A 156 13.75 3.93 -12.49
N ASP A 157 13.62 4.67 -11.40
CA ASP A 157 14.74 5.00 -10.51
C ASP A 157 15.35 3.75 -9.87
N ALA A 158 14.53 2.76 -9.51
CA ALA A 158 15.00 1.49 -8.97
C ALA A 158 15.73 0.63 -10.03
N ARG A 159 15.26 0.62 -11.28
CA ARG A 159 15.95 -0.06 -12.40
C ARG A 159 17.33 0.55 -12.68
N GLU A 160 17.43 1.87 -12.64
CA GLU A 160 18.70 2.58 -12.75
C GLU A 160 19.65 2.21 -11.60
N GLN A 161 19.17 2.17 -10.35
CA GLN A 161 19.96 1.78 -9.19
C GLN A 161 20.40 0.31 -9.22
N ALA A 162 19.55 -0.56 -9.73
CA ALA A 162 19.85 -1.99 -9.87
C ALA A 162 20.76 -2.29 -11.06
N SER A 163 21.09 -1.29 -11.89
CA SER A 163 21.88 -1.44 -13.12
C SER A 163 21.29 -2.51 -14.05
N CYS A 164 19.95 -2.54 -14.16
CA CYS A 164 19.28 -3.46 -15.07
C CYS A 164 19.72 -3.16 -16.50
N GLU A 165 20.25 -4.15 -17.22
CA GLU A 165 20.49 -4.03 -18.65
C GLU A 165 19.15 -3.79 -19.35
N ALA A 166 19.11 -2.80 -20.25
CA ALA A 166 17.95 -2.59 -21.10
C ALA A 166 17.77 -3.86 -21.95
N THR A 167 16.71 -4.61 -21.70
CA THR A 167 16.33 -5.72 -22.57
C THR A 167 15.78 -5.09 -23.84
N ASP A 168 16.65 -4.87 -24.82
CA ASP A 168 16.26 -4.50 -26.17
C ASP A 168 15.45 -5.68 -26.75
N ALA A 169 14.14 -5.47 -26.89
CA ALA A 169 13.22 -6.37 -27.59
C ALA A 169 12.86 -5.79 -28.95
#